data_19c95d2084850606d894990f8db50db1
#
_entry.id   19c95d2084850606d894990f8db50db1
#
_cell.length_a   1.000
_cell.length_b   1.000
_cell.length_c   1.000
_cell.angle_alpha   90.00
_cell.angle_beta   90.00
_cell.angle_gamma   90.00
#
_symmetry.space_group_name_H-M   'P 1'
#
loop_
_entity.id
_entity.type
_entity.pdbx_description
1 polymer ?
#
loop_
_entity_poly.entity_id
_entity_poly.type
_entity_poly.pdbx_seq_one_letter_code
_entity_poly.pdbx_strand_id
1 'polypeptide(L)'
;MSTEVSDTQARRAVADIFNATVASHAIGAAWELGALDELGENGKLDAAEFAARNDLHEPAVTGMFTALASVGIVRREGTIVLTGPYFDEVNHTRSLFHWLNQGSGELFRRMPEVLRNEKRVGDFYQRDAAAISYACREISERYFDPAFWSAVEGLGYEPTMAADLGSGSGERLIQIARRFPGVRGLGVEIAPDAITMAEKEVATKGFGDRISFVRGDARDIDAVEARERFADVDLLTCFMMGHDFWPRENAVKTLRDIRAAFPNVRRFLLGDATRTVGIPDRELPVFTLGFEFGHDMMGVYLPTMDEWDGVFEEGGWRCVKKHAIDSLSRSVVFELE
;
A
#
# COMPACT_ATOMS: atom_id res chain seq x y z
N MET A 1 16.37 -37.03 -7.19
CA MET A 1 16.23 -37.34 -8.63
C MET A 1 16.13 -35.99 -9.33
N SER A 2 17.15 -35.59 -10.09
CA SER A 2 17.12 -34.41 -10.97
C SER A 2 16.18 -34.78 -12.12
N THR A 3 15.00 -34.20 -12.17
CA THR A 3 14.14 -34.28 -13.35
C THR A 3 14.79 -33.41 -14.43
N GLU A 4 15.43 -34.02 -15.42
CA GLU A 4 15.91 -33.31 -16.60
C GLU A 4 14.72 -32.62 -17.28
N VAL A 5 14.76 -31.29 -17.34
CA VAL A 5 13.77 -30.47 -18.05
C VAL A 5 14.12 -30.53 -19.54
N SER A 6 13.18 -30.95 -20.41
CA SER A 6 13.41 -30.94 -21.85
C SER A 6 13.62 -29.54 -22.39
N ASP A 7 14.39 -29.38 -23.48
CA ASP A 7 14.63 -28.08 -24.14
C ASP A 7 13.31 -27.33 -24.47
N THR A 8 12.28 -28.05 -24.90
CA THR A 8 10.96 -27.46 -25.22
C THR A 8 10.28 -26.93 -23.97
N GLN A 9 10.33 -27.64 -22.84
CA GLN A 9 9.77 -27.19 -21.57
C GLN A 9 10.56 -25.97 -21.04
N ALA A 10 11.91 -26.00 -21.16
CA ALA A 10 12.72 -24.85 -20.77
C ALA A 10 12.40 -23.59 -21.59
N ARG A 11 12.28 -23.72 -22.91
CA ARG A 11 11.90 -22.60 -23.80
C ARG A 11 10.52 -22.05 -23.46
N ARG A 12 9.55 -22.92 -23.18
CA ARG A 12 8.20 -22.48 -22.78
C ARG A 12 8.22 -21.75 -21.45
N ALA A 13 8.89 -22.26 -20.43
CA ALA A 13 9.00 -21.63 -19.14
C ALA A 13 9.65 -20.22 -19.22
N VAL A 14 10.69 -20.07 -20.03
CA VAL A 14 11.32 -18.75 -20.26
C VAL A 14 10.38 -17.80 -20.98
N ALA A 15 9.62 -18.27 -21.97
CA ALA A 15 8.62 -17.46 -22.65
C ALA A 15 7.50 -17.01 -21.69
N ASP A 16 7.08 -17.89 -20.76
CA ASP A 16 6.06 -17.55 -19.76
C ASP A 16 6.57 -16.48 -18.79
N ILE A 17 7.85 -16.53 -18.35
CA ILE A 17 8.46 -15.47 -17.52
C ILE A 17 8.49 -14.14 -18.29
N PHE A 18 8.92 -14.14 -19.57
CA PHE A 18 8.99 -12.95 -20.38
C PHE A 18 7.60 -12.32 -20.59
N ASN A 19 6.62 -13.14 -20.97
CA ASN A 19 5.25 -12.70 -21.21
C ASN A 19 4.58 -12.19 -19.91
N ALA A 20 4.83 -12.85 -18.77
CA ALA A 20 4.34 -12.41 -17.47
C ALA A 20 4.91 -11.02 -17.09
N THR A 21 6.17 -10.73 -17.42
CA THR A 21 6.77 -9.42 -17.22
C THR A 21 6.02 -8.34 -18.01
N VAL A 22 5.72 -8.59 -19.30
CA VAL A 22 4.95 -7.65 -20.13
C VAL A 22 3.51 -7.51 -19.61
N ALA A 23 2.88 -8.63 -19.27
CA ALA A 23 1.51 -8.64 -18.75
C ALA A 23 1.39 -7.88 -17.43
N SER A 24 2.38 -7.96 -16.55
CA SER A 24 2.37 -7.23 -15.28
C SER A 24 2.32 -5.71 -15.47
N HIS A 25 3.01 -5.16 -16.47
CA HIS A 25 2.88 -3.75 -16.86
C HIS A 25 1.52 -3.44 -17.48
N ALA A 26 0.99 -4.37 -18.30
CA ALA A 26 -0.31 -4.21 -18.94
C ALA A 26 -1.46 -4.18 -17.92
N ILE A 27 -1.37 -4.89 -16.77
CA ILE A 27 -2.36 -4.84 -15.68
C ILE A 27 -2.48 -3.41 -15.14
N GLY A 28 -1.38 -2.76 -14.80
CA GLY A 28 -1.40 -1.39 -14.27
C GLY A 28 -1.96 -0.39 -15.29
N ALA A 29 -1.53 -0.49 -16.56
CA ALA A 29 -2.04 0.37 -17.63
C ALA A 29 -3.55 0.13 -17.88
N ALA A 30 -4.01 -1.11 -17.91
CA ALA A 30 -5.42 -1.44 -18.12
C ALA A 30 -6.30 -0.93 -16.95
N TRP A 31 -5.76 -0.89 -15.73
CA TRP A 31 -6.46 -0.29 -14.59
C TRP A 31 -6.56 1.24 -14.73
N GLU A 32 -5.45 1.94 -14.95
CA GLU A 32 -5.44 3.41 -15.12
C GLU A 32 -6.36 3.88 -16.25
N LEU A 33 -6.45 3.10 -17.34
CA LEU A 33 -7.30 3.39 -18.47
C LEU A 33 -8.79 3.01 -18.26
N GLY A 34 -9.13 2.39 -17.12
CA GLY A 34 -10.50 1.93 -16.82
C GLY A 34 -10.92 0.63 -17.53
N ALA A 35 -10.02 -0.04 -18.25
CA ALA A 35 -10.34 -1.25 -18.99
C ALA A 35 -10.65 -2.45 -18.08
N LEU A 36 -9.98 -2.56 -16.92
CA LEU A 36 -10.28 -3.62 -15.95
C LEU A 36 -11.63 -3.40 -15.27
N ASP A 37 -12.00 -2.14 -14.99
CA ASP A 37 -13.29 -1.81 -14.40
C ASP A 37 -14.42 -2.16 -15.36
N GLU A 38 -14.31 -1.76 -16.63
CA GLU A 38 -15.30 -2.07 -17.65
C GLU A 38 -15.45 -3.58 -17.90
N LEU A 39 -14.33 -4.32 -17.93
CA LEU A 39 -14.37 -5.79 -18.02
C LEU A 39 -15.02 -6.43 -16.79
N GLY A 40 -14.75 -5.89 -15.59
CA GLY A 40 -15.37 -6.38 -14.36
C GLY A 40 -16.87 -6.16 -14.31
N GLU A 41 -17.34 -5.01 -14.81
CA GLU A 41 -18.78 -4.67 -14.85
C GLU A 41 -19.55 -5.44 -15.93
N ASN A 42 -18.97 -5.58 -17.11
CA ASN A 42 -19.68 -6.06 -18.29
C ASN A 42 -19.29 -7.48 -18.72
N GLY A 43 -18.23 -8.07 -18.15
CA GLY A 43 -17.67 -9.36 -18.55
C GLY A 43 -16.96 -9.35 -19.92
N LYS A 44 -17.11 -8.26 -20.69
CA LYS A 44 -16.55 -8.09 -22.03
C LYS A 44 -16.42 -6.63 -22.43
N LEU A 45 -15.50 -6.33 -23.36
CA LEU A 45 -15.42 -5.06 -24.09
C LEU A 45 -14.96 -5.28 -25.54
N ASP A 46 -15.24 -4.33 -26.42
CA ASP A 46 -14.63 -4.28 -27.75
C ASP A 46 -13.39 -3.37 -27.70
N ALA A 47 -12.21 -3.91 -28.01
CA ALA A 47 -10.92 -3.19 -27.90
C ALA A 47 -10.82 -1.99 -28.86
N ALA A 48 -11.40 -2.07 -30.05
CA ALA A 48 -11.40 -0.99 -31.02
C ALA A 48 -12.34 0.15 -30.58
N GLU A 49 -13.54 -0.18 -30.09
CA GLU A 49 -14.47 0.82 -29.53
C GLU A 49 -13.93 1.46 -28.26
N PHE A 50 -13.29 0.67 -27.38
CA PHE A 50 -12.62 1.18 -26.18
C PHE A 50 -11.51 2.17 -26.53
N ALA A 51 -10.66 1.83 -27.51
CA ALA A 51 -9.59 2.72 -27.98
C ALA A 51 -10.18 4.01 -28.55
N ALA A 52 -11.18 3.92 -29.42
CA ALA A 52 -11.76 5.08 -30.09
C ALA A 52 -12.42 6.08 -29.09
N ARG A 53 -13.20 5.60 -28.12
CA ARG A 53 -13.91 6.49 -27.19
C ARG A 53 -13.01 7.10 -26.12
N ASN A 54 -11.84 6.51 -25.86
CA ASN A 54 -10.86 7.03 -24.91
C ASN A 54 -9.67 7.73 -25.57
N ASP A 55 -9.74 7.98 -26.89
CA ASP A 55 -8.67 8.60 -27.69
C ASP A 55 -7.31 7.89 -27.55
N LEU A 56 -7.33 6.54 -27.63
CA LEU A 56 -6.15 5.68 -27.47
C LEU A 56 -5.71 5.10 -28.82
N HIS A 57 -4.41 4.81 -28.93
CA HIS A 57 -3.84 4.16 -30.12
C HIS A 57 -4.28 2.68 -30.18
N GLU A 58 -5.21 2.35 -31.08
CA GLU A 58 -5.84 1.02 -31.21
C GLU A 58 -4.83 -0.15 -31.29
N PRO A 59 -3.72 -0.08 -32.09
CA PRO A 59 -2.74 -1.17 -32.10
C PRO A 59 -2.07 -1.41 -30.74
N ALA A 60 -1.82 -0.35 -29.94
CA ALA A 60 -1.24 -0.48 -28.63
C ALA A 60 -2.24 -1.09 -27.62
N VAL A 61 -3.50 -0.67 -27.68
CA VAL A 61 -4.60 -1.27 -26.87
C VAL A 61 -4.76 -2.77 -27.20
N THR A 62 -4.72 -3.12 -28.48
CA THR A 62 -4.72 -4.52 -28.93
C THR A 62 -3.52 -5.28 -28.38
N GLY A 63 -2.33 -4.68 -28.38
CA GLY A 63 -1.09 -5.25 -27.79
C GLY A 63 -1.23 -5.47 -26.29
N MET A 64 -1.79 -4.50 -25.56
CA MET A 64 -2.07 -4.61 -24.11
C MET A 64 -2.97 -5.82 -23.82
N PHE A 65 -4.11 -5.97 -24.52
CA PHE A 65 -4.98 -7.13 -24.33
C PHE A 65 -4.34 -8.43 -24.80
N THR A 66 -3.42 -8.40 -25.78
CA THR A 66 -2.65 -9.58 -26.18
C THR A 66 -1.74 -10.03 -25.04
N ALA A 67 -1.07 -9.09 -24.35
CA ALA A 67 -0.25 -9.39 -23.19
C ALA A 67 -1.08 -10.01 -22.05
N LEU A 68 -2.23 -9.43 -21.72
CA LEU A 68 -3.15 -9.99 -20.71
C LEU A 68 -3.69 -11.38 -21.10
N ALA A 69 -3.96 -11.60 -22.38
CA ALA A 69 -4.43 -12.90 -22.88
C ALA A 69 -3.33 -13.97 -22.83
N SER A 70 -2.06 -13.60 -23.04
CA SER A 70 -0.92 -14.53 -23.03
C SER A 70 -0.74 -15.27 -21.71
N VAL A 71 -1.25 -14.67 -20.62
CA VAL A 71 -1.18 -15.21 -19.25
C VAL A 71 -2.56 -15.60 -18.69
N GLY A 72 -3.61 -15.60 -19.53
CA GLY A 72 -4.94 -16.09 -19.15
C GLY A 72 -5.79 -15.12 -18.33
N ILE A 73 -5.41 -13.84 -18.23
CA ILE A 73 -6.21 -12.81 -17.55
C ILE A 73 -7.47 -12.49 -18.36
N VAL A 74 -7.35 -12.41 -19.69
CA VAL A 74 -8.46 -12.23 -20.60
C VAL A 74 -8.43 -13.28 -21.72
N ARG A 75 -9.52 -13.39 -22.47
CA ARG A 75 -9.59 -14.12 -23.74
C ARG A 75 -9.95 -13.16 -24.86
N ARG A 76 -9.48 -13.40 -26.08
CA ARG A 76 -9.72 -12.54 -27.23
C ARG A 76 -10.42 -13.32 -28.34
N GLU A 77 -11.46 -12.70 -28.89
CA GLU A 77 -12.23 -13.21 -30.04
C GLU A 77 -12.33 -12.04 -31.06
N GLY A 78 -11.31 -11.90 -31.94
CA GLY A 78 -11.17 -10.72 -32.80
C GLY A 78 -10.87 -9.47 -31.98
N THR A 79 -11.73 -8.45 -32.08
CA THR A 79 -11.68 -7.22 -31.28
C THR A 79 -12.33 -7.37 -29.90
N ILE A 80 -13.18 -8.39 -29.72
CA ILE A 80 -13.86 -8.64 -28.45
C ILE A 80 -12.88 -9.24 -27.44
N VAL A 81 -12.85 -8.64 -26.27
CA VAL A 81 -12.09 -9.08 -25.10
C VAL A 81 -13.08 -9.56 -24.04
N LEU A 82 -12.87 -10.74 -23.51
CA LEU A 82 -13.69 -11.38 -22.48
C LEU A 82 -12.84 -11.63 -21.25
N THR A 83 -13.44 -11.67 -20.07
CA THR A 83 -12.74 -12.09 -18.84
C THR A 83 -12.19 -13.52 -18.99
N GLY A 84 -10.97 -13.74 -18.52
CA GLY A 84 -10.30 -15.04 -18.49
C GLY A 84 -10.39 -15.69 -17.10
N PRO A 85 -9.81 -16.90 -16.93
CA PRO A 85 -9.88 -17.63 -15.66
C PRO A 85 -9.17 -16.95 -14.48
N TYR A 86 -8.24 -16.03 -14.72
CA TYR A 86 -7.50 -15.32 -13.69
C TYR A 86 -7.94 -13.87 -13.52
N PHE A 87 -8.99 -13.44 -14.23
CA PHE A 87 -9.42 -12.04 -14.25
C PHE A 87 -9.79 -11.52 -12.87
N ASP A 88 -10.62 -12.25 -12.14
CA ASP A 88 -11.16 -11.79 -10.85
C ASP A 88 -10.05 -11.58 -9.84
N GLU A 89 -9.09 -12.50 -9.74
CA GLU A 89 -7.95 -12.39 -8.83
C GLU A 89 -7.01 -11.24 -9.24
N VAL A 90 -6.73 -11.09 -10.53
CA VAL A 90 -5.91 -9.99 -11.03
C VAL A 90 -6.60 -8.64 -10.83
N ASN A 91 -7.91 -8.55 -11.09
CA ASN A 91 -8.66 -7.33 -10.84
C ASN A 91 -8.75 -6.99 -9.34
N HIS A 92 -8.77 -8.00 -8.47
CA HIS A 92 -8.70 -7.81 -7.03
C HIS A 92 -7.32 -7.31 -6.57
N THR A 93 -6.24 -7.75 -7.22
CA THR A 93 -4.85 -7.44 -6.83
C THR A 93 -4.18 -6.37 -7.71
N ARG A 94 -4.89 -5.73 -8.61
CA ARG A 94 -4.39 -4.79 -9.63
C ARG A 94 -3.55 -3.64 -9.05
N SER A 95 -3.91 -3.14 -7.88
CA SER A 95 -3.18 -2.08 -7.20
C SER A 95 -1.77 -2.50 -6.76
N LEU A 96 -1.57 -3.79 -6.47
CA LEU A 96 -0.26 -4.35 -6.14
C LEU A 96 0.68 -4.33 -7.35
N PHE A 97 0.15 -4.65 -8.54
CA PHE A 97 0.88 -4.56 -9.80
C PHE A 97 1.23 -3.11 -10.15
N HIS A 98 0.30 -2.19 -9.93
CA HIS A 98 0.54 -0.76 -10.15
C HIS A 98 1.62 -0.22 -9.22
N TRP A 99 1.55 -0.56 -7.93
CA TRP A 99 2.57 -0.20 -6.95
C TRP A 99 3.96 -0.69 -7.37
N LEU A 100 4.06 -1.92 -7.90
CA LEU A 100 5.32 -2.50 -8.35
C LEU A 100 5.85 -1.82 -9.62
N ASN A 101 5.02 -1.71 -10.66
CA ASN A 101 5.46 -1.34 -12.01
C ASN A 101 5.51 0.17 -12.23
N GLN A 102 4.47 0.91 -11.84
CA GLN A 102 4.42 2.36 -11.96
C GLN A 102 5.10 3.04 -10.76
N GLY A 103 4.74 2.63 -9.56
CA GLY A 103 5.26 3.23 -8.34
C GLY A 103 6.73 2.93 -8.06
N SER A 104 7.15 1.69 -8.20
CA SER A 104 8.51 1.23 -7.88
C SER A 104 9.34 0.85 -9.11
N GLY A 105 8.81 1.02 -10.32
CA GLY A 105 9.44 0.58 -11.56
C GLY A 105 10.86 1.11 -11.77
N GLU A 106 11.12 2.37 -11.45
CA GLU A 106 12.45 2.97 -11.55
C GLU A 106 13.45 2.32 -10.57
N LEU A 107 13.03 2.02 -9.35
CA LEU A 107 13.83 1.29 -8.38
C LEU A 107 14.26 -0.08 -8.92
N PHE A 108 13.32 -0.85 -9.47
CA PHE A 108 13.59 -2.18 -10.02
C PHE A 108 14.42 -2.11 -11.32
N ARG A 109 14.19 -1.11 -12.17
CA ARG A 109 15.00 -0.87 -13.37
C ARG A 109 16.47 -0.60 -13.03
N ARG A 110 16.73 0.14 -11.95
CA ARG A 110 18.07 0.49 -11.47
C ARG A 110 18.68 -0.53 -10.51
N MET A 111 18.11 -1.72 -10.40
CA MET A 111 18.59 -2.79 -9.52
C MET A 111 20.12 -3.02 -9.61
N PRO A 112 20.77 -3.08 -10.80
CA PRO A 112 22.22 -3.29 -10.87
C PRO A 112 23.05 -2.19 -10.17
N GLU A 113 22.51 -0.97 -10.07
CA GLU A 113 23.15 0.16 -9.39
C GLU A 113 22.85 0.13 -7.89
N VAL A 114 21.57 -0.06 -7.54
CA VAL A 114 21.08 -0.04 -6.15
C VAL A 114 21.67 -1.18 -5.31
N LEU A 115 22.00 -2.31 -5.92
CA LEU A 115 22.64 -3.45 -5.24
C LEU A 115 24.14 -3.23 -4.94
N ARG A 116 24.79 -2.19 -5.48
CA ARG A 116 26.20 -1.92 -5.23
C ARG A 116 26.38 -1.01 -4.04
N ASN A 117 27.11 -1.46 -3.01
CA ASN A 117 27.32 -0.67 -1.80
C ASN A 117 27.90 0.71 -2.07
N GLU A 118 28.84 0.84 -3.00
CA GLU A 118 29.46 2.13 -3.37
C GLU A 118 28.50 3.10 -4.07
N LYS A 119 27.33 2.64 -4.51
CA LYS A 119 26.29 3.48 -5.12
C LYS A 119 25.19 3.89 -4.14
N ARG A 120 25.18 3.33 -2.94
CA ARG A 120 24.15 3.58 -1.90
C ARG A 120 24.52 4.79 -1.05
N VAL A 121 24.64 5.96 -1.68
CA VAL A 121 25.02 7.22 -1.03
C VAL A 121 24.01 8.32 -1.39
N GLY A 122 23.55 9.07 -0.39
CA GLY A 122 22.52 10.10 -0.59
C GLY A 122 21.21 9.51 -1.13
N ASP A 123 20.54 10.23 -2.01
CA ASP A 123 19.29 9.80 -2.66
C ASP A 123 19.58 8.79 -3.79
N PHE A 124 20.02 7.60 -3.43
CA PHE A 124 20.51 6.59 -4.36
C PHE A 124 19.42 5.82 -5.10
N TYR A 125 18.15 5.99 -4.75
CA TYR A 125 17.02 5.39 -5.44
C TYR A 125 15.91 6.41 -5.70
N GLN A 126 15.01 6.07 -6.62
CA GLN A 126 13.84 6.88 -6.95
C GLN A 126 12.61 5.99 -7.08
N ARG A 127 11.46 6.52 -6.68
CA ARG A 127 10.14 5.94 -6.84
C ARG A 127 9.15 7.02 -7.26
N ASP A 128 8.10 6.65 -7.96
CA ASP A 128 7.00 7.56 -8.28
C ASP A 128 6.02 7.63 -7.10
N ALA A 129 6.13 8.72 -6.34
CA ALA A 129 5.29 8.92 -5.15
C ALA A 129 3.80 9.06 -5.49
N ALA A 130 3.46 9.64 -6.65
CA ALA A 130 2.07 9.80 -7.08
C ALA A 130 1.45 8.45 -7.45
N ALA A 131 2.16 7.62 -8.22
CA ALA A 131 1.73 6.28 -8.57
C ALA A 131 1.62 5.37 -7.35
N ILE A 132 2.55 5.49 -6.38
CA ILE A 132 2.46 4.77 -5.09
C ILE A 132 1.22 5.20 -4.32
N SER A 133 0.99 6.50 -4.17
CA SER A 133 -0.18 7.02 -3.45
C SER A 133 -1.49 6.55 -4.08
N TYR A 134 -1.55 6.53 -5.42
CA TYR A 134 -2.70 6.04 -6.16
C TYR A 134 -2.97 4.55 -5.84
N ALA A 135 -1.95 3.70 -5.91
CA ALA A 135 -2.07 2.29 -5.57
C ALA A 135 -2.39 2.05 -4.09
N CYS A 136 -1.73 2.77 -3.18
CA CYS A 136 -1.90 2.60 -1.73
C CYS A 136 -3.32 2.94 -1.25
N ARG A 137 -4.06 3.79 -1.96
CA ARG A 137 -5.47 4.06 -1.64
C ARG A 137 -6.30 2.78 -1.76
N GLU A 138 -6.22 2.07 -2.89
CA GLU A 138 -6.96 0.82 -3.09
C GLU A 138 -6.40 -0.33 -2.23
N ILE A 139 -5.07 -0.37 -2.02
CA ILE A 139 -4.44 -1.33 -1.10
C ILE A 139 -5.00 -1.16 0.31
N SER A 140 -5.10 0.07 0.79
CA SER A 140 -5.68 0.36 2.11
C SER A 140 -7.14 -0.07 2.18
N GLU A 141 -7.95 0.34 1.22
CA GLU A 141 -9.38 0.03 1.16
C GLU A 141 -9.64 -1.48 1.12
N ARG A 142 -8.90 -2.23 0.31
CA ARG A 142 -9.15 -3.66 0.12
C ARG A 142 -8.60 -4.54 1.23
N TYR A 143 -7.44 -4.19 1.77
CA TYR A 143 -6.71 -5.09 2.66
C TYR A 143 -6.68 -4.62 4.12
N PHE A 144 -6.45 -3.33 4.36
CA PHE A 144 -6.33 -2.81 5.72
C PHE A 144 -7.67 -2.38 6.33
N ASP A 145 -8.58 -1.82 5.53
CA ASP A 145 -9.84 -1.27 6.04
C ASP A 145 -10.74 -2.31 6.73
N PRO A 146 -10.86 -3.57 6.28
CA PRO A 146 -11.64 -4.56 7.01
C PRO A 146 -11.11 -4.81 8.44
N ALA A 147 -9.79 -4.92 8.59
CA ALA A 147 -9.15 -5.10 9.89
C ALA A 147 -9.23 -3.82 10.74
N PHE A 148 -9.03 -2.65 10.13
CA PHE A 148 -9.19 -1.35 10.76
C PHE A 148 -10.60 -1.15 11.31
N TRP A 149 -11.64 -1.39 10.51
CA TRP A 149 -13.02 -1.23 10.97
C TRP A 149 -13.40 -2.25 12.03
N SER A 150 -12.89 -3.48 11.94
CA SER A 150 -13.05 -4.47 13.02
C SER A 150 -12.46 -3.99 14.34
N ALA A 151 -11.31 -3.29 14.31
CA ALA A 151 -10.72 -2.70 15.51
C ALA A 151 -11.54 -1.49 16.00
N VAL A 152 -12.00 -0.63 15.11
CA VAL A 152 -12.83 0.54 15.44
C VAL A 152 -14.17 0.15 16.04
N GLU A 153 -14.81 -0.90 15.56
CA GLU A 153 -16.06 -1.44 16.15
C GLU A 153 -15.86 -1.92 17.59
N GLY A 154 -14.64 -2.36 17.92
CA GLY A 154 -14.26 -2.80 19.26
C GLY A 154 -13.85 -1.70 20.24
N LEU A 155 -13.86 -0.41 19.86
CA LEU A 155 -13.34 0.68 20.70
C LEU A 155 -14.08 0.84 22.05
N GLY A 156 -15.38 0.58 22.10
CA GLY A 156 -16.19 0.79 23.31
C GLY A 156 -16.42 2.26 23.66
N TYR A 157 -16.08 3.19 22.77
CA TYR A 157 -16.34 4.64 22.88
C TYR A 157 -16.42 5.26 21.49
N GLU A 158 -17.04 6.44 21.39
CA GLU A 158 -16.99 7.25 20.17
C GLU A 158 -15.79 8.21 20.24
N PRO A 159 -14.86 8.18 19.26
CA PRO A 159 -13.75 9.12 19.25
C PRO A 159 -14.23 10.57 19.05
N THR A 160 -13.55 11.49 19.71
CA THR A 160 -13.82 12.93 19.60
C THR A 160 -12.75 13.66 18.78
N MET A 161 -11.51 13.17 18.86
CA MET A 161 -10.38 13.68 18.09
C MET A 161 -9.50 12.51 17.62
N ALA A 162 -9.43 12.31 16.32
CA ALA A 162 -8.53 11.31 15.73
C ALA A 162 -7.27 11.98 15.18
N ALA A 163 -6.11 11.36 15.34
CA ALA A 163 -4.90 11.76 14.60
C ALA A 163 -4.40 10.60 13.73
N ASP A 164 -3.76 10.95 12.61
CA ASP A 164 -3.17 9.99 11.67
C ASP A 164 -1.71 10.36 11.37
N LEU A 165 -0.78 9.48 11.73
CA LEU A 165 0.65 9.66 11.53
C LEU A 165 1.04 9.12 10.15
N GLY A 166 1.67 9.97 9.32
CA GLY A 166 1.89 9.69 7.91
C GLY A 166 0.57 9.73 7.13
N SER A 167 -0.21 10.78 7.34
CA SER A 167 -1.61 10.85 6.90
C SER A 167 -1.81 10.88 5.37
N GLY A 168 -0.74 11.11 4.59
CA GLY A 168 -0.80 11.14 3.14
C GLY A 168 -1.94 12.00 2.60
N SER A 169 -2.86 11.40 1.85
CA SER A 169 -4.04 12.08 1.30
C SER A 169 -5.15 12.43 2.31
N GLY A 170 -5.01 12.04 3.58
CA GLY A 170 -6.03 12.25 4.61
C GLY A 170 -7.25 11.31 4.52
N GLU A 171 -7.25 10.33 3.63
CA GLU A 171 -8.42 9.46 3.40
C GLU A 171 -8.85 8.72 4.67
N ARG A 172 -7.90 8.23 5.51
CA ARG A 172 -8.22 7.59 6.78
C ARG A 172 -9.02 8.51 7.71
N LEU A 173 -8.60 9.76 7.83
CA LEU A 173 -9.33 10.76 8.63
C LEU A 173 -10.71 11.08 8.04
N ILE A 174 -10.84 11.13 6.71
CA ILE A 174 -12.12 11.32 6.03
C ILE A 174 -13.07 10.15 6.33
N GLN A 175 -12.59 8.93 6.27
CA GLN A 175 -13.37 7.72 6.59
C GLN A 175 -13.85 7.74 8.05
N ILE A 176 -12.96 8.08 9.00
CA ILE A 176 -13.30 8.23 10.42
C ILE A 176 -14.36 9.33 10.59
N ALA A 177 -14.18 10.49 9.95
CA ALA A 177 -15.10 11.63 10.04
C ALA A 177 -16.49 11.35 9.42
N ARG A 178 -16.55 10.46 8.41
CA ARG A 178 -17.83 9.97 7.87
C ARG A 178 -18.55 9.05 8.84
N ARG A 179 -17.81 8.17 9.50
CA ARG A 179 -18.37 7.20 10.45
C ARG A 179 -18.80 7.83 11.77
N PHE A 180 -18.08 8.86 12.21
CA PHE A 180 -18.32 9.59 13.46
C PHE A 180 -18.54 11.10 13.18
N PRO A 181 -19.80 11.55 13.05
CA PRO A 181 -20.07 12.93 12.62
C PRO A 181 -19.51 14.03 13.54
N GLY A 182 -19.27 13.72 14.82
CA GLY A 182 -18.70 14.65 15.82
C GLY A 182 -17.18 14.70 15.88
N VAL A 183 -16.47 13.78 15.21
CA VAL A 183 -15.01 13.68 15.31
C VAL A 183 -14.30 14.80 14.57
N ARG A 184 -13.22 15.31 15.15
CA ARG A 184 -12.22 16.16 14.49
C ARG A 184 -11.03 15.31 14.10
N GLY A 185 -10.31 15.71 13.05
CA GLY A 185 -9.14 15.00 12.52
C GLY A 185 -7.89 15.87 12.48
N LEU A 186 -6.74 15.27 12.76
CA LEU A 186 -5.42 15.88 12.65
C LEU A 186 -4.47 14.94 11.91
N GLY A 187 -4.07 15.31 10.68
CA GLY A 187 -3.03 14.60 9.96
C GLY A 187 -1.64 15.14 10.31
N VAL A 188 -0.69 14.25 10.56
CA VAL A 188 0.74 14.58 10.66
C VAL A 188 1.42 14.01 9.43
N GLU A 189 2.02 14.86 8.59
CA GLU A 189 2.62 14.46 7.31
C GLU A 189 3.93 15.22 7.08
N ILE A 190 4.96 14.53 6.61
CA ILE A 190 6.28 15.14 6.37
C ILE A 190 6.35 15.90 5.05
N ALA A 191 5.60 15.46 4.03
CA ALA A 191 5.65 15.97 2.66
C ALA A 191 4.70 17.15 2.46
N PRO A 192 5.17 18.38 2.19
CA PRO A 192 4.31 19.55 1.99
C PRO A 192 3.31 19.41 0.84
N ASP A 193 3.71 18.73 -0.24
CA ASP A 193 2.84 18.52 -1.39
C ASP A 193 1.68 17.56 -1.06
N ALA A 194 1.94 16.53 -0.24
CA ALA A 194 0.91 15.63 0.26
C ALA A 194 -0.10 16.37 1.16
N ILE A 195 0.37 17.27 2.03
CA ILE A 195 -0.49 18.13 2.87
C ILE A 195 -1.39 18.98 1.98
N THR A 196 -0.82 19.68 0.98
CA THR A 196 -1.60 20.53 0.05
C THR A 196 -2.68 19.72 -0.68
N MET A 197 -2.36 18.50 -1.11
CA MET A 197 -3.32 17.61 -1.74
C MET A 197 -4.41 17.15 -0.76
N ALA A 198 -4.02 16.78 0.46
CA ALA A 198 -4.93 16.35 1.50
C ALA A 198 -5.91 17.45 1.92
N GLU A 199 -5.45 18.70 2.10
CA GLU A 199 -6.30 19.86 2.39
C GLU A 199 -7.35 20.09 1.30
N LYS A 200 -6.94 20.00 0.02
CA LYS A 200 -7.87 20.09 -1.11
C LYS A 200 -8.89 18.95 -1.12
N GLU A 201 -8.46 17.73 -0.83
CA GLU A 201 -9.30 16.54 -0.81
C GLU A 201 -10.36 16.63 0.30
N VAL A 202 -9.96 16.97 1.53
CA VAL A 202 -10.90 17.12 2.66
C VAL A 202 -11.88 18.26 2.44
N ALA A 203 -11.44 19.37 1.83
CA ALA A 203 -12.32 20.48 1.47
C ALA A 203 -13.35 20.07 0.42
N THR A 204 -12.92 19.39 -0.64
CA THR A 204 -13.78 18.89 -1.73
C THR A 204 -14.83 17.90 -1.22
N LYS A 205 -14.47 17.07 -0.23
CA LYS A 205 -15.38 16.10 0.39
C LYS A 205 -16.22 16.67 1.54
N GLY A 206 -16.09 17.97 1.83
CA GLY A 206 -16.91 18.69 2.85
C GLY A 206 -16.43 18.47 4.29
N PHE A 207 -15.15 18.17 4.51
CA PHE A 207 -14.56 17.93 5.83
C PHE A 207 -13.54 19.00 6.26
N GLY A 208 -13.33 20.04 5.47
CA GLY A 208 -12.32 21.08 5.73
C GLY A 208 -12.45 21.79 7.08
N ASP A 209 -13.66 21.91 7.63
CA ASP A 209 -13.89 22.51 8.95
C ASP A 209 -13.55 21.57 10.12
N ARG A 210 -13.38 20.27 9.87
CA ARG A 210 -13.17 19.25 10.89
C ARG A 210 -11.81 18.56 10.83
N ILE A 211 -11.18 18.51 9.66
CA ILE A 211 -9.89 17.86 9.43
C ILE A 211 -8.86 18.91 9.04
N SER A 212 -7.71 18.86 9.67
CA SER A 212 -6.57 19.74 9.40
C SER A 212 -5.28 18.95 9.41
N PHE A 213 -4.22 19.53 8.87
CA PHE A 213 -2.92 18.89 8.76
C PHE A 213 -1.84 19.76 9.38
N VAL A 214 -0.79 19.10 9.89
CA VAL A 214 0.44 19.75 10.35
C VAL A 214 1.62 19.04 9.71
N ARG A 215 2.64 19.83 9.38
CA ARG A 215 3.89 19.26 8.88
C ARG A 215 4.69 18.69 10.04
N GLY A 216 5.11 17.42 9.91
CA GLY A 216 5.97 16.77 10.90
C GLY A 216 6.40 15.38 10.50
N ASP A 217 7.50 14.95 11.09
CA ASP A 217 7.98 13.57 11.01
C ASP A 217 7.49 12.80 12.25
N ALA A 218 6.73 11.73 12.04
CA ALA A 218 6.24 10.90 13.13
C ALA A 218 7.39 10.23 13.93
N ARG A 219 8.59 10.13 13.35
CA ARG A 219 9.80 9.61 14.01
C ARG A 219 10.46 10.66 14.91
N ASP A 220 10.12 11.94 14.73
CA ASP A 220 10.56 13.07 15.55
C ASP A 220 9.35 13.92 15.95
N ILE A 221 8.39 13.26 16.61
CA ILE A 221 7.10 13.86 16.97
C ILE A 221 7.26 15.08 17.92
N ASP A 222 8.36 15.14 18.64
CA ASP A 222 8.69 16.23 19.55
C ASP A 222 9.01 17.53 18.82
N ALA A 223 9.47 17.47 17.57
CA ALA A 223 9.76 18.63 16.74
C ALA A 223 8.54 19.15 15.99
N VAL A 224 7.39 18.47 16.07
CA VAL A 224 6.18 18.88 15.34
C VAL A 224 5.55 20.13 15.96
N GLU A 225 5.26 21.11 15.13
CA GLU A 225 4.51 22.30 15.54
C GLU A 225 3.08 21.94 15.95
N ALA A 226 2.45 22.79 16.78
CA ALA A 226 1.07 22.59 17.27
C ALA A 226 0.85 21.32 18.14
N ARG A 227 1.87 20.90 18.89
CA ARG A 227 1.79 19.76 19.84
C ARG A 227 0.70 19.91 20.90
N GLU A 228 0.30 21.13 21.25
CA GLU A 228 -0.80 21.37 22.18
C GLU A 228 -2.10 20.72 21.74
N ARG A 229 -2.27 20.46 20.44
CA ARG A 229 -3.45 19.78 19.87
C ARG A 229 -3.43 18.29 20.08
N PHE A 230 -2.26 17.71 20.34
CA PHE A 230 -2.10 16.26 20.53
C PHE A 230 -2.75 15.77 21.82
N ALA A 231 -2.86 16.64 22.83
CA ALA A 231 -3.53 16.31 24.07
C ALA A 231 -5.05 16.05 23.93
N ASP A 232 -5.68 16.53 22.86
CA ASP A 232 -7.11 16.29 22.60
C ASP A 232 -7.35 14.92 21.91
N VAL A 233 -6.32 14.27 21.41
CA VAL A 233 -6.43 13.03 20.60
C VAL A 233 -6.76 11.85 21.49
N ASP A 234 -7.83 11.14 21.15
CA ASP A 234 -8.28 9.91 21.84
C ASP A 234 -8.18 8.65 20.96
N LEU A 235 -8.10 8.84 19.61
CA LEU A 235 -7.83 7.77 18.64
C LEU A 235 -6.61 8.15 17.79
N LEU A 236 -5.59 7.30 17.78
CA LEU A 236 -4.39 7.46 16.95
C LEU A 236 -4.34 6.37 15.89
N THR A 237 -3.94 6.73 14.68
CA THR A 237 -3.73 5.79 13.57
C THR A 237 -2.35 6.01 12.94
N CYS A 238 -1.76 4.94 12.40
CA CYS A 238 -0.54 4.96 11.60
C CYS A 238 -0.56 3.74 10.70
N PHE A 239 -0.51 3.93 9.36
CA PHE A 239 -0.63 2.83 8.44
C PHE A 239 0.51 2.82 7.42
N MET A 240 1.09 1.64 7.18
CA MET A 240 2.17 1.38 6.22
C MET A 240 3.41 2.28 6.43
N MET A 241 3.68 2.61 7.70
CA MET A 241 4.81 3.44 8.10
C MET A 241 5.51 2.94 9.38
N GLY A 242 4.94 1.97 10.09
CA GLY A 242 5.52 1.44 11.33
C GLY A 242 6.91 0.82 11.13
N HIS A 243 7.16 0.22 9.96
CA HIS A 243 8.48 -0.30 9.58
C HIS A 243 9.53 0.80 9.42
N ASP A 244 9.17 2.05 9.15
CA ASP A 244 10.10 3.17 9.10
C ASP A 244 10.63 3.58 10.50
N PHE A 245 10.02 3.08 11.56
CA PHE A 245 10.52 3.30 12.92
C PHE A 245 11.74 2.44 13.26
N TRP A 246 11.98 1.37 12.52
CA TRP A 246 13.07 0.43 12.78
C TRP A 246 14.47 1.00 12.43
N PRO A 247 15.57 0.53 13.05
CA PRO A 247 15.69 -0.71 13.85
C PRO A 247 15.03 -0.62 15.23
N ARG A 248 14.98 -1.76 15.97
CA ARG A 248 14.26 -1.94 17.24
C ARG A 248 14.42 -0.79 18.24
N GLU A 249 15.65 -0.34 18.44
CA GLU A 249 15.95 0.74 19.39
C GLU A 249 15.24 2.05 19.01
N ASN A 250 15.21 2.36 17.71
CA ASN A 250 14.52 3.53 17.18
C ASN A 250 12.99 3.34 17.29
N ALA A 251 12.48 2.15 16.98
CA ALA A 251 11.05 1.84 17.09
C ALA A 251 10.55 2.02 18.53
N VAL A 252 11.29 1.50 19.51
CA VAL A 252 10.98 1.68 20.95
C VAL A 252 11.01 3.16 21.33
N LYS A 253 12.05 3.90 20.89
CA LYS A 253 12.14 5.35 21.15
C LYS A 253 10.95 6.09 20.55
N THR A 254 10.69 5.89 19.25
CA THR A 254 9.57 6.54 18.54
C THR A 254 8.24 6.27 19.21
N LEU A 255 7.98 5.03 19.61
CA LEU A 255 6.73 4.65 20.30
C LEU A 255 6.61 5.35 21.68
N ARG A 256 7.72 5.50 22.43
CA ARG A 256 7.74 6.26 23.69
C ARG A 256 7.45 7.74 23.47
N ASP A 257 8.06 8.33 22.46
CA ASP A 257 7.87 9.74 22.12
C ASP A 257 6.42 9.99 21.68
N ILE A 258 5.85 9.10 20.85
CA ILE A 258 4.43 9.13 20.48
C ILE A 258 3.54 9.02 21.73
N ARG A 259 3.83 8.08 22.65
CA ARG A 259 3.05 7.95 23.89
C ARG A 259 3.07 9.20 24.75
N ALA A 260 4.24 9.85 24.84
CA ALA A 260 4.42 11.10 25.59
C ALA A 260 3.73 12.29 24.90
N ALA A 261 3.76 12.34 23.57
CA ALA A 261 3.13 13.41 22.80
C ALA A 261 1.59 13.32 22.81
N PHE A 262 1.03 12.12 22.87
CA PHE A 262 -0.42 11.84 22.84
C PHE A 262 -0.92 11.22 24.16
N PRO A 263 -0.90 11.96 25.26
CA PRO A 263 -1.12 11.41 26.62
C PRO A 263 -2.54 10.86 26.82
N ASN A 264 -3.52 11.34 26.08
CA ASN A 264 -4.93 10.98 26.23
C ASN A 264 -5.43 9.96 25.21
N VAL A 265 -4.53 9.43 24.37
CA VAL A 265 -4.89 8.37 23.42
C VAL A 265 -5.34 7.13 24.15
N ARG A 266 -6.57 6.73 23.84
CA ARG A 266 -7.22 5.54 24.40
C ARG A 266 -6.99 4.31 23.53
N ARG A 267 -6.79 4.53 22.22
CA ARG A 267 -6.50 3.49 21.25
C ARG A 267 -5.56 4.00 20.17
N PHE A 268 -4.50 3.25 19.90
CA PHE A 268 -3.61 3.46 18.77
C PHE A 268 -3.70 2.25 17.83
N LEU A 269 -4.10 2.46 16.59
CA LEU A 269 -4.19 1.44 15.55
C LEU A 269 -3.00 1.60 14.60
N LEU A 270 -2.06 0.66 14.70
CA LEU A 270 -0.87 0.63 13.85
C LEU A 270 -1.03 -0.50 12.82
N GLY A 271 -1.24 -0.14 11.56
CA GLY A 271 -1.35 -1.10 10.45
C GLY A 271 -0.04 -1.18 9.66
N ASP A 272 0.53 -2.36 9.52
CA ASP A 272 1.78 -2.53 8.80
C ASP A 272 1.92 -3.90 8.13
N ALA A 273 2.87 -4.00 7.19
CA ALA A 273 3.32 -5.25 6.63
C ALA A 273 4.55 -5.75 7.40
N THR A 274 4.63 -7.05 7.59
CA THR A 274 5.77 -7.70 8.26
C THR A 274 6.51 -8.60 7.27
N ARG A 275 7.80 -8.80 7.52
CA ARG A 275 8.61 -9.73 6.72
C ARG A 275 8.07 -11.14 6.84
N THR A 276 7.92 -11.80 5.71
CA THR A 276 7.46 -13.19 5.63
C THR A 276 8.59 -14.15 5.99
N VAL A 277 8.30 -15.11 6.86
CA VAL A 277 9.22 -16.16 7.25
C VAL A 277 8.56 -17.53 7.14
N GLY A 278 9.33 -18.57 6.81
CA GLY A 278 8.88 -19.95 6.83
C GLY A 278 8.00 -20.38 5.64
N ILE A 279 7.89 -19.55 4.60
CA ILE A 279 7.22 -19.90 3.33
C ILE A 279 8.31 -20.19 2.28
N PRO A 280 8.23 -21.32 1.56
CA PRO A 280 9.17 -21.62 0.46
C PRO A 280 9.09 -20.54 -0.65
N ASP A 281 10.21 -20.21 -1.31
CA ASP A 281 10.30 -19.14 -2.32
C ASP A 281 9.25 -19.25 -3.44
N ARG A 282 8.85 -20.46 -3.80
CA ARG A 282 7.85 -20.70 -4.86
C ARG A 282 6.40 -20.55 -4.42
N GLU A 283 6.17 -20.42 -3.12
CA GLU A 283 4.84 -20.33 -2.50
C GLU A 283 4.57 -18.94 -1.91
N LEU A 284 5.51 -18.00 -2.13
CA LEU A 284 5.34 -16.62 -1.66
C LEU A 284 4.06 -16.01 -2.25
N PRO A 285 3.20 -15.42 -1.42
CA PRO A 285 1.99 -14.74 -1.88
C PRO A 285 2.31 -13.57 -2.82
N VAL A 286 1.32 -13.15 -3.60
CA VAL A 286 1.40 -11.92 -4.40
C VAL A 286 1.79 -10.74 -3.52
N PHE A 287 2.55 -9.80 -4.05
CA PHE A 287 3.11 -8.63 -3.37
C PHE A 287 4.34 -8.88 -2.49
N THR A 288 4.40 -10.01 -1.76
CA THR A 288 5.47 -10.31 -0.79
C THR A 288 6.86 -10.06 -1.36
N LEU A 289 7.22 -10.74 -2.44
CA LEU A 289 8.57 -10.62 -3.02
C LEU A 289 8.87 -9.20 -3.50
N GLY A 290 7.91 -8.57 -4.19
CA GLY A 290 8.08 -7.20 -4.70
C GLY A 290 8.21 -6.18 -3.58
N PHE A 291 7.42 -6.32 -2.53
CA PHE A 291 7.42 -5.44 -1.37
C PHE A 291 8.70 -5.60 -0.55
N GLU A 292 9.02 -6.81 -0.13
CA GLU A 292 10.18 -7.07 0.74
C GLU A 292 11.50 -6.77 0.03
N PHE A 293 11.67 -7.22 -1.22
CA PHE A 293 12.88 -6.94 -1.99
C PHE A 293 13.01 -5.44 -2.33
N GLY A 294 11.87 -4.78 -2.62
CA GLY A 294 11.86 -3.33 -2.80
C GLY A 294 12.40 -2.59 -1.57
N HIS A 295 11.95 -2.96 -0.37
CA HIS A 295 12.41 -2.36 0.89
C HIS A 295 13.89 -2.69 1.17
N ASP A 296 14.34 -3.92 0.91
CA ASP A 296 15.77 -4.27 1.03
C ASP A 296 16.63 -3.41 0.07
N MET A 297 16.18 -3.20 -1.17
CA MET A 297 16.86 -2.31 -2.11
C MET A 297 16.90 -0.86 -1.62
N MET A 298 15.85 -0.36 -1.01
CA MET A 298 15.81 0.99 -0.41
C MET A 298 16.64 1.09 0.88
N GLY A 299 16.99 -0.02 1.52
CA GLY A 299 17.65 -0.05 2.82
C GLY A 299 16.67 0.17 3.98
N VAL A 300 15.39 -0.04 3.74
CA VAL A 300 14.34 0.04 4.75
C VAL A 300 14.15 -1.34 5.39
N TYR A 301 14.27 -1.39 6.71
CA TYR A 301 14.12 -2.64 7.44
C TYR A 301 12.64 -3.02 7.58
N LEU A 302 12.30 -4.24 7.24
CA LEU A 302 10.98 -4.81 7.49
C LEU A 302 11.08 -5.82 8.65
N PRO A 303 10.47 -5.55 9.80
CA PRO A 303 10.47 -6.50 10.92
C PRO A 303 9.57 -7.69 10.63
N THR A 304 9.94 -8.85 11.17
CA THR A 304 9.05 -10.01 11.26
C THR A 304 7.97 -9.78 12.31
N MET A 305 6.91 -10.59 12.30
CA MET A 305 5.86 -10.51 13.33
C MET A 305 6.43 -10.74 14.75
N ASP A 306 7.39 -11.65 14.90
CA ASP A 306 8.00 -11.97 16.19
C ASP A 306 8.90 -10.84 16.71
N GLU A 307 9.51 -10.06 15.81
CA GLU A 307 10.34 -8.91 16.22
C GLU A 307 9.51 -7.77 16.81
N TRP A 308 8.22 -7.67 16.48
CA TRP A 308 7.31 -6.74 17.14
C TRP A 308 7.00 -7.12 18.59
N ASP A 309 7.25 -8.38 18.99
CA ASP A 309 6.99 -8.80 20.36
C ASP A 309 7.91 -8.05 21.34
N GLY A 310 7.30 -7.50 22.40
CA GLY A 310 7.95 -6.68 23.41
C GLY A 310 8.25 -5.23 22.99
N VAL A 311 8.23 -4.88 21.71
CA VAL A 311 8.51 -3.50 21.25
C VAL A 311 7.46 -2.52 21.76
N PHE A 312 6.21 -2.93 21.75
CA PHE A 312 5.11 -2.08 22.23
C PHE A 312 5.20 -1.82 23.73
N GLU A 313 5.42 -2.86 24.54
CA GLU A 313 5.57 -2.73 25.99
C GLU A 313 6.78 -1.87 26.35
N GLU A 314 7.90 -2.08 25.69
CA GLU A 314 9.09 -1.24 25.85
C GLU A 314 8.83 0.21 25.42
N GLY A 315 7.98 0.40 24.43
CA GLY A 315 7.51 1.71 23.94
C GLY A 315 6.41 2.36 24.77
N GLY A 316 5.97 1.72 25.88
CA GLY A 316 4.92 2.25 26.76
C GLY A 316 3.49 2.01 26.28
N TRP A 317 3.30 1.03 25.39
CA TRP A 317 2.01 0.62 24.85
C TRP A 317 1.73 -0.85 25.19
N ARG A 318 0.47 -1.17 25.40
CA ARG A 318 0.01 -2.56 25.57
C ARG A 318 -0.70 -3.01 24.29
N CYS A 319 -0.18 -4.01 23.59
CA CYS A 319 -0.87 -4.61 22.47
C CYS A 319 -2.03 -5.48 22.98
N VAL A 320 -3.26 -5.06 22.72
CA VAL A 320 -4.46 -5.77 23.20
C VAL A 320 -5.00 -6.74 22.16
N LYS A 321 -4.74 -6.49 20.87
CA LYS A 321 -5.15 -7.39 19.79
C LYS A 321 -4.28 -7.20 18.55
N LYS A 322 -4.11 -8.29 17.81
CA LYS A 322 -3.51 -8.32 16.46
C LYS A 322 -4.60 -8.75 15.48
N HIS A 323 -4.93 -7.91 14.52
CA HIS A 323 -5.86 -8.23 13.45
C HIS A 323 -5.05 -8.62 12.21
N ALA A 324 -4.87 -9.92 11.99
CA ALA A 324 -4.10 -10.45 10.86
C ALA A 324 -4.81 -10.17 9.53
N ILE A 325 -4.02 -9.88 8.50
CA ILE A 325 -4.45 -9.70 7.12
C ILE A 325 -3.73 -10.77 6.28
N ASP A 326 -4.42 -11.89 6.06
CA ASP A 326 -3.81 -13.06 5.42
C ASP A 326 -3.69 -12.94 3.89
N SER A 327 -4.47 -12.05 3.28
CA SER A 327 -4.55 -11.88 1.82
C SER A 327 -3.43 -11.02 1.23
N LEU A 328 -2.67 -10.34 2.05
CA LEU A 328 -1.58 -9.47 1.63
C LEU A 328 -0.36 -9.75 2.51
N SER A 329 0.74 -10.30 1.91
CA SER A 329 2.05 -10.37 2.55
C SER A 329 1.98 -10.13 4.07
N ARG A 330 1.83 -11.09 4.90
CA ARG A 330 1.72 -11.04 6.39
C ARG A 330 1.54 -9.65 7.01
N SER A 331 0.47 -8.96 6.61
CA SER A 331 0.12 -7.64 7.14
C SER A 331 -0.74 -7.76 8.40
N VAL A 332 -0.75 -6.74 9.22
CA VAL A 332 -1.44 -6.74 10.51
C VAL A 332 -1.89 -5.34 10.90
N VAL A 333 -3.00 -5.24 11.62
CA VAL A 333 -3.33 -4.05 12.40
C VAL A 333 -3.15 -4.40 13.87
N PHE A 334 -2.17 -3.76 14.52
CA PHE A 334 -1.98 -3.84 15.96
C PHE A 334 -2.92 -2.85 16.63
N GLU A 335 -3.61 -3.32 17.65
CA GLU A 335 -4.48 -2.53 18.51
C GLU A 335 -3.77 -2.29 19.84
N LEU A 336 -3.39 -1.03 20.10
CA LEU A 336 -2.54 -0.63 21.23
C LEU A 336 -3.29 0.30 22.19
N GLU A 337 -3.01 0.15 23.50
CA GLU A 337 -3.50 1.00 24.58
C GLU A 337 -2.36 1.63 25.37
#